data_9b823f7ab4dfe5f5990e0bc33c4165a2
#
_entry.id   9b823f7ab4dfe5f5990e0bc33c4165a2
#
_cell.length_a   1.000
_cell.length_b   1.000
_cell.length_c   1.000
_cell.angle_alpha   90.00
_cell.angle_beta   90.00
_cell.angle_gamma   90.00
#
_symmetry.space_group_name_H-M   'P 1'
#
loop_
_entity.id
_entity.type
_entity.pdbx_description
1 polymer ?
#
loop_
_entity_poly.entity_id
_entity_poly.type
_entity_poly.pdbx_seq_one_letter_code
_entity_poly.pdbx_strand_id
1 'polypeptide(L)'
;MTNFDKKINTAIDDLKKYEPPEGYYVCFSGGKDTVVMYDLIKRAGVKYNAVHNFIAIEPPPLIDFIKCEYPEVVIDYPAQNMAELIIKNGIPPLRHIRYCHRELKKGGEERIKVLGIRAQESPKRANRPKFGENKFGGYDLNLIIDWTEQDIWRYIFKFGVKYCSLYDEGRKRIGCLFCPFGSLNQMKMDLKEFPAIATYLIDACQAAIDRRVARGKPVGKYTTGEEMFFNWISGGDKNNKAIVIAELEQIYKDSKK
;
A
#
# COMPACT_ATOMS: atom_id res chain seq x y z
N MET A 1 1.37 -3.67 35.20
CA MET A 1 1.09 -3.83 33.76
C MET A 1 0.84 -2.44 33.18
N THR A 2 1.66 -2.02 32.22
CA THR A 2 1.52 -0.70 31.58
C THR A 2 0.31 -0.66 30.64
N ASN A 3 -0.14 0.52 30.24
CA ASN A 3 -1.20 0.65 29.22
C ASN A 3 -0.82 -0.02 27.89
N PHE A 4 0.46 0.02 27.56
CA PHE A 4 1.00 -0.64 26.36
C PHE A 4 0.93 -2.17 26.46
N ASP A 5 1.26 -2.75 27.61
CA ASP A 5 1.13 -4.21 27.82
C ASP A 5 -0.35 -4.65 27.77
N LYS A 6 -1.27 -3.81 28.26
CA LYS A 6 -2.71 -4.06 28.12
C LYS A 6 -3.14 -4.13 26.65
N LYS A 7 -2.67 -3.20 25.80
CA LYS A 7 -2.96 -3.22 24.36
C LYS A 7 -2.47 -4.50 23.69
N ILE A 8 -1.26 -4.99 24.04
CA ILE A 8 -0.71 -6.24 23.52
C ILE A 8 -1.61 -7.43 23.92
N ASN A 9 -1.92 -7.56 25.21
CA ASN A 9 -2.75 -8.64 25.69
C ASN A 9 -4.15 -8.61 25.06
N THR A 10 -4.78 -7.43 24.98
CA THR A 10 -6.07 -7.27 24.32
C THR A 10 -6.02 -7.72 22.86
N ALA A 11 -4.97 -7.38 22.11
CA ALA A 11 -4.83 -7.82 20.72
C ALA A 11 -4.70 -9.36 20.61
N ILE A 12 -3.95 -9.99 21.52
CA ILE A 12 -3.82 -11.46 21.57
C ILE A 12 -5.15 -12.12 21.95
N ASP A 13 -5.86 -11.55 22.94
CA ASP A 13 -7.16 -12.06 23.39
C ASP A 13 -8.22 -11.92 22.28
N ASP A 14 -8.24 -10.79 21.55
CA ASP A 14 -9.13 -10.59 20.41
C ASP A 14 -8.86 -11.61 19.28
N LEU A 15 -7.59 -11.91 18.99
CA LEU A 15 -7.23 -12.95 18.02
C LEU A 15 -7.77 -14.31 18.41
N LYS A 16 -7.64 -14.70 19.68
CA LYS A 16 -8.19 -15.98 20.17
C LYS A 16 -9.72 -16.00 20.20
N LYS A 17 -10.33 -14.87 20.55
CA LYS A 17 -11.78 -14.72 20.65
C LYS A 17 -12.50 -14.85 19.31
N TYR A 18 -11.92 -14.29 18.25
CA TYR A 18 -12.54 -14.22 16.93
C TYR A 18 -11.94 -15.23 15.94
N GLU A 19 -11.11 -16.17 16.40
CA GLU A 19 -10.50 -17.18 15.53
C GLU A 19 -11.57 -18.04 14.85
N PRO A 20 -11.64 -18.01 13.50
CA PRO A 20 -12.55 -18.90 12.78
C PRO A 20 -11.93 -20.29 12.61
N PRO A 21 -12.74 -21.35 12.42
CA PRO A 21 -12.24 -22.73 12.27
C PRO A 21 -11.19 -22.89 11.15
N GLU A 22 -11.36 -22.18 10.04
CA GLU A 22 -10.46 -22.17 8.87
C GLU A 22 -9.23 -21.26 9.06
N GLY A 23 -9.16 -20.53 10.17
CA GLY A 23 -8.12 -19.55 10.46
C GLY A 23 -8.28 -18.23 9.70
N TYR A 24 -7.48 -17.25 10.08
CA TYR A 24 -7.53 -15.89 9.51
C TYR A 24 -6.93 -15.77 8.12
N TYR A 25 -7.44 -14.83 7.32
CA TYR A 25 -6.75 -14.28 6.16
C TYR A 25 -5.99 -13.02 6.57
N VAL A 26 -4.67 -13.07 6.64
CA VAL A 26 -3.84 -11.97 7.11
C VAL A 26 -3.36 -11.13 5.94
N CYS A 27 -3.82 -9.89 5.86
CA CYS A 27 -3.39 -8.94 4.81
C CYS A 27 -2.03 -8.35 5.19
N PHE A 28 -0.95 -8.95 4.65
CA PHE A 28 0.42 -8.54 4.93
C PHE A 28 0.96 -7.60 3.85
N SER A 29 1.45 -6.43 4.24
CA SER A 29 2.00 -5.44 3.29
C SER A 29 3.51 -5.22 3.45
N GLY A 30 4.16 -5.84 4.42
CA GLY A 30 5.57 -5.59 4.78
C GLY A 30 5.84 -4.24 5.46
N GLY A 31 4.81 -3.39 5.61
CA GLY A 31 4.94 -2.13 6.35
C GLY A 31 4.94 -2.35 7.87
N LYS A 32 5.50 -1.37 8.63
CA LYS A 32 5.67 -1.44 10.08
C LYS A 32 4.44 -1.88 10.87
N ASP A 33 3.27 -1.45 10.44
CA ASP A 33 2.00 -1.79 11.10
C ASP A 33 1.65 -3.27 10.88
N THR A 34 1.90 -3.82 9.69
CA THR A 34 1.59 -5.21 9.37
C THR A 34 2.62 -6.20 9.91
N VAL A 35 3.89 -5.82 10.08
CA VAL A 35 4.88 -6.70 10.75
C VAL A 35 4.57 -6.85 12.24
N VAL A 36 4.12 -5.77 12.90
CA VAL A 36 3.65 -5.84 14.30
C VAL A 36 2.40 -6.70 14.42
N MET A 37 1.41 -6.47 13.57
CA MET A 37 0.20 -7.28 13.52
C MET A 37 0.52 -8.77 13.31
N TYR A 38 1.45 -9.07 12.43
CA TYR A 38 1.85 -10.44 12.12
C TYR A 38 2.55 -11.13 13.30
N ASP A 39 3.45 -10.42 14.00
CA ASP A 39 4.09 -10.95 15.21
C ASP A 39 3.06 -11.22 16.34
N LEU A 40 2.07 -10.34 16.49
CA LEU A 40 0.95 -10.57 17.43
C LEU A 40 0.16 -11.84 17.10
N ILE A 41 -0.10 -12.09 15.81
CA ILE A 41 -0.78 -13.31 15.34
C ILE A 41 0.05 -14.56 15.67
N LYS A 42 1.35 -14.52 15.41
CA LYS A 42 2.27 -15.63 15.78
C LYS A 42 2.28 -15.89 17.28
N ARG A 43 2.31 -14.84 18.10
CA ARG A 43 2.26 -14.94 19.57
C ARG A 43 0.92 -15.47 20.10
N ALA A 44 -0.18 -15.14 19.42
CA ALA A 44 -1.50 -15.65 19.80
C ALA A 44 -1.65 -17.15 19.55
N GLY A 45 -0.86 -17.73 18.66
CA GLY A 45 -0.88 -19.15 18.31
C GLY A 45 -2.14 -19.58 17.55
N VAL A 46 -2.82 -18.65 16.89
CA VAL A 46 -4.04 -18.89 16.10
C VAL A 46 -3.72 -19.37 14.70
N LYS A 47 -4.68 -20.00 14.03
CA LYS A 47 -4.54 -20.43 12.63
C LYS A 47 -4.62 -19.24 11.67
N TYR A 48 -3.78 -19.19 10.66
CA TYR A 48 -3.80 -18.13 9.65
C TYR A 48 -3.14 -18.52 8.34
N ASN A 49 -3.47 -17.76 7.27
CA ASN A 49 -2.69 -17.66 6.05
C ASN A 49 -2.35 -16.20 5.81
N ALA A 50 -1.08 -15.87 5.72
CA ALA A 50 -0.62 -14.52 5.45
C ALA A 50 -0.35 -14.34 3.96
N VAL A 51 -0.91 -13.27 3.38
CA VAL A 51 -0.83 -13.00 1.94
C VAL A 51 -0.41 -11.55 1.71
N HIS A 52 0.58 -11.39 0.85
CA HIS A 52 0.98 -10.12 0.26
C HIS A 52 0.47 -10.03 -1.17
N ASN A 53 -0.51 -9.17 -1.43
CA ASN A 53 -0.97 -8.93 -2.79
C ASN A 53 0.04 -8.05 -3.54
N PHE A 54 0.77 -8.62 -4.48
CA PHE A 54 1.77 -7.93 -5.28
C PHE A 54 1.11 -6.99 -6.30
N ILE A 55 1.60 -5.75 -6.39
CA ILE A 55 1.02 -4.70 -7.25
C ILE A 55 1.93 -4.33 -8.43
N ALA A 56 3.15 -4.85 -8.45
CA ALA A 56 4.20 -4.60 -9.45
C ALA A 56 4.75 -3.16 -9.47
N ILE A 57 4.43 -2.35 -8.48
CA ILE A 57 4.97 -1.01 -8.27
C ILE A 57 5.34 -0.76 -6.80
N GLU A 58 5.62 -1.82 -6.05
CA GLU A 58 6.26 -1.71 -4.74
C GLU A 58 7.75 -1.45 -4.90
N PRO A 59 8.39 -0.79 -3.91
CA PRO A 59 9.84 -0.69 -3.87
C PRO A 59 10.48 -2.09 -3.86
N PRO A 60 11.46 -2.41 -4.73
CA PRO A 60 12.14 -3.70 -4.72
C PRO A 60 12.67 -4.11 -3.34
N PRO A 61 13.30 -3.23 -2.53
CA PRO A 61 13.74 -3.59 -1.19
C PRO A 61 12.63 -4.07 -0.24
N LEU A 62 11.38 -3.64 -0.45
CA LEU A 62 10.24 -4.13 0.32
C LEU A 62 9.92 -5.59 -0.03
N ILE A 63 9.96 -5.93 -1.31
CA ILE A 63 9.68 -7.31 -1.77
C ILE A 63 10.79 -8.26 -1.31
N ASP A 64 12.05 -7.84 -1.41
CA ASP A 64 13.19 -8.60 -0.92
C ASP A 64 13.10 -8.81 0.60
N PHE A 65 12.76 -7.77 1.36
CA PHE A 65 12.51 -7.86 2.80
C PHE A 65 11.41 -8.89 3.13
N ILE A 66 10.28 -8.88 2.40
CA ILE A 66 9.21 -9.86 2.63
C ILE A 66 9.70 -11.27 2.35
N LYS A 67 10.40 -11.50 1.24
CA LYS A 67 10.93 -12.82 0.87
C LYS A 67 11.97 -13.35 1.86
N CYS A 68 12.84 -12.48 2.34
CA CYS A 68 13.94 -12.88 3.23
C CYS A 68 13.48 -13.07 4.69
N GLU A 69 12.71 -12.12 5.22
CA GLU A 69 12.36 -12.10 6.65
C GLU A 69 11.01 -12.77 6.97
N TYR A 70 10.14 -12.93 5.94
CA TYR A 70 8.79 -13.49 6.09
C TYR A 70 8.50 -14.52 4.97
N PRO A 71 9.35 -15.56 4.80
CA PRO A 71 9.22 -16.51 3.68
C PRO A 71 7.93 -17.33 3.71
N GLU A 72 7.26 -17.41 4.85
CA GLU A 72 5.94 -18.04 5.02
C GLU A 72 4.77 -17.20 4.50
N VAL A 73 5.00 -15.93 4.19
CA VAL A 73 3.98 -15.06 3.57
C VAL A 73 3.87 -15.37 2.10
N VAL A 74 2.69 -15.78 1.66
CA VAL A 74 2.42 -16.04 0.25
C VAL A 74 2.38 -14.72 -0.52
N ILE A 75 3.20 -14.59 -1.55
CA ILE A 75 3.11 -13.45 -2.48
C ILE A 75 2.13 -13.83 -3.59
N ASP A 76 0.97 -13.17 -3.58
CA ASP A 76 -0.08 -13.36 -4.58
C ASP A 76 0.15 -12.40 -5.76
N TYR A 77 0.43 -12.98 -6.93
CA TYR A 77 0.68 -12.24 -8.16
C TYR A 77 -0.63 -12.10 -8.93
N PRO A 78 -1.10 -10.87 -9.19
CA PRO A 78 -2.36 -10.66 -9.90
C PRO A 78 -2.24 -11.05 -11.37
N ALA A 79 -3.37 -11.46 -11.97
CA ALA A 79 -3.45 -11.78 -13.41
C ALA A 79 -3.16 -10.58 -14.33
N GLN A 80 -3.36 -9.36 -13.85
CA GLN A 80 -3.03 -8.11 -14.55
C GLN A 80 -2.14 -7.24 -13.67
N ASN A 81 -1.10 -6.64 -14.24
CA ASN A 81 -0.23 -5.71 -13.53
C ASN A 81 -0.75 -4.26 -13.61
N MET A 82 -0.05 -3.33 -12.95
CA MET A 82 -0.48 -1.92 -12.90
C MET A 82 -0.48 -1.25 -14.28
N ALA A 83 0.52 -1.53 -15.14
CA ALA A 83 0.57 -0.96 -16.49
C ALA A 83 -0.62 -1.41 -17.33
N GLU A 84 -0.94 -2.70 -17.34
CA GLU A 84 -2.10 -3.24 -18.05
C GLU A 84 -3.40 -2.61 -17.55
N LEU A 85 -3.52 -2.36 -16.25
CA LEU A 85 -4.69 -1.68 -15.69
C LEU A 85 -4.76 -0.21 -16.10
N ILE A 86 -3.63 0.50 -16.19
CA ILE A 86 -3.58 1.88 -16.70
C ILE A 86 -4.03 1.91 -18.16
N ILE A 87 -3.48 1.02 -18.99
CA ILE A 87 -3.84 0.90 -20.42
C ILE A 87 -5.33 0.56 -20.57
N LYS A 88 -5.84 -0.36 -19.76
CA LYS A 88 -7.25 -0.78 -19.77
C LYS A 88 -8.19 0.36 -19.42
N ASN A 89 -7.88 1.12 -18.36
CA ASN A 89 -8.73 2.19 -17.84
C ASN A 89 -8.48 3.55 -18.53
N GLY A 90 -7.38 3.71 -19.27
CA GLY A 90 -7.03 4.92 -20.00
C GLY A 90 -6.43 6.04 -19.15
N ILE A 91 -6.32 5.86 -17.85
CA ILE A 91 -5.72 6.80 -16.87
C ILE A 91 -5.13 6.03 -15.70
N PRO A 92 -4.11 6.56 -15.00
CA PRO A 92 -3.65 6.01 -13.73
C PRO A 92 -4.73 6.07 -12.63
N PRO A 93 -4.62 5.25 -11.55
CA PRO A 93 -5.60 5.25 -10.47
C PRO A 93 -5.62 6.59 -9.72
N LEU A 94 -6.81 7.09 -9.43
CA LEU A 94 -7.01 8.34 -8.69
C LEU A 94 -7.50 8.06 -7.27
N ARG A 95 -7.47 9.08 -6.38
CA ARG A 95 -7.97 8.94 -4.99
C ARG A 95 -9.42 8.47 -4.92
N HIS A 96 -10.26 8.85 -5.90
CA HIS A 96 -11.66 8.47 -6.01
C HIS A 96 -11.91 7.33 -7.00
N ILE A 97 -10.96 7.01 -7.89
CA ILE A 97 -11.04 5.90 -8.85
C ILE A 97 -9.94 4.89 -8.52
N ARG A 98 -10.22 4.01 -7.56
CA ARG A 98 -9.25 3.06 -7.00
C ARG A 98 -9.39 1.67 -7.59
N TYR A 99 -9.35 1.55 -8.92
CA TYR A 99 -9.40 0.23 -9.57
C TYR A 99 -8.23 -0.67 -9.14
N CYS A 100 -7.05 -0.11 -8.83
CA CYS A 100 -5.92 -0.86 -8.30
C CYS A 100 -6.26 -1.63 -7.01
N HIS A 101 -7.08 -1.05 -6.13
CA HIS A 101 -7.54 -1.75 -4.93
C HIS A 101 -8.53 -2.86 -5.25
N ARG A 102 -9.41 -2.64 -6.22
CA ARG A 102 -10.43 -3.60 -6.61
C ARG A 102 -9.84 -4.79 -7.39
N GLU A 103 -8.86 -4.51 -8.27
CA GLU A 103 -8.33 -5.52 -9.19
C GLU A 103 -7.09 -6.26 -8.63
N LEU A 104 -6.23 -5.54 -7.86
CA LEU A 104 -4.94 -6.08 -7.41
C LEU A 104 -4.92 -6.51 -5.94
N LYS A 105 -5.94 -6.19 -5.14
CA LYS A 105 -6.01 -6.54 -3.72
C LYS A 105 -7.24 -7.39 -3.44
N LYS A 106 -7.33 -8.50 -4.14
CA LYS A 106 -8.38 -9.52 -3.97
C LYS A 106 -7.92 -10.62 -3.02
N GLY A 107 -8.84 -11.46 -2.61
CA GLY A 107 -8.59 -12.64 -1.79
C GLY A 107 -9.16 -12.55 -0.38
N GLY A 108 -9.45 -13.72 0.17
CA GLY A 108 -9.99 -13.87 1.51
C GLY A 108 -11.38 -13.24 1.72
N GLU A 109 -12.19 -13.08 0.66
CA GLU A 109 -13.51 -12.45 0.75
C GLU A 109 -14.45 -13.19 1.70
N GLU A 110 -14.38 -14.52 1.74
CA GLU A 110 -15.20 -15.40 2.58
C GLU A 110 -14.61 -15.67 3.97
N ARG A 111 -13.45 -15.07 4.30
CA ARG A 111 -12.73 -15.29 5.54
C ARG A 111 -12.68 -14.03 6.39
N ILE A 112 -12.47 -14.19 7.69
CA ILE A 112 -12.13 -13.06 8.56
C ILE A 112 -10.75 -12.54 8.18
N LYS A 113 -10.69 -11.27 7.72
CA LYS A 113 -9.44 -10.59 7.37
C LYS A 113 -8.85 -9.89 8.58
N VAL A 114 -7.56 -10.08 8.84
CA VAL A 114 -6.83 -9.28 9.84
C VAL A 114 -6.10 -8.16 9.13
N LEU A 115 -6.36 -6.93 9.56
CA LEU A 115 -5.86 -5.70 8.95
C LEU A 115 -4.99 -4.90 9.92
N GLY A 116 -3.80 -4.48 9.46
CA GLY A 116 -2.89 -3.61 10.20
C GLY A 116 -3.20 -2.12 9.99
N ILE A 117 -4.44 -1.69 10.23
CA ILE A 117 -4.82 -0.29 10.13
C ILE A 117 -4.98 0.36 11.50
N ARG A 118 -4.73 1.67 11.59
CA ARG A 118 -4.82 2.44 12.83
C ARG A 118 -5.76 3.64 12.67
N ALA A 119 -6.53 3.94 13.72
CA ALA A 119 -7.44 5.09 13.78
C ALA A 119 -6.69 6.41 13.53
N GLN A 120 -5.46 6.51 14.01
CA GLN A 120 -4.60 7.69 13.86
C GLN A 120 -4.29 8.07 12.40
N GLU A 121 -4.41 7.14 11.46
CA GLU A 121 -4.02 7.38 10.06
C GLU A 121 -5.01 8.24 9.28
N SER A 122 -6.29 8.24 9.65
CA SER A 122 -7.29 9.11 9.04
C SER A 122 -8.64 9.05 9.76
N PRO A 123 -9.49 10.11 9.66
CA PRO A 123 -10.85 10.11 10.22
C PRO A 123 -11.70 8.92 9.72
N LYS A 124 -11.54 8.53 8.45
CA LYS A 124 -12.25 7.36 7.89
C LYS A 124 -11.84 6.05 8.56
N ARG A 125 -10.57 5.92 9.01
CA ARG A 125 -10.11 4.75 9.74
C ARG A 125 -10.52 4.79 11.20
N ALA A 126 -10.54 5.97 11.81
CA ALA A 126 -10.99 6.16 13.19
C ALA A 126 -12.44 5.69 13.42
N ASN A 127 -13.28 5.78 12.39
CA ASN A 127 -14.68 5.34 12.44
C ASN A 127 -14.87 3.84 12.17
N ARG A 128 -13.80 3.05 11.98
CA ARG A 128 -13.93 1.61 11.80
C ARG A 128 -14.03 0.88 13.14
N PRO A 129 -14.94 -0.09 13.27
CA PRO A 129 -14.98 -0.94 14.45
C PRO A 129 -13.72 -1.82 14.50
N LYS A 130 -13.38 -2.30 15.68
CA LYS A 130 -12.28 -3.25 15.86
C LYS A 130 -12.58 -4.58 15.15
N PHE A 131 -13.80 -5.09 15.30
CA PHE A 131 -14.31 -6.24 14.56
C PHE A 131 -15.67 -5.88 13.96
N GLY A 132 -15.86 -6.18 12.68
CA GLY A 132 -17.12 -5.87 12.02
C GLY A 132 -17.19 -6.33 10.59
N GLU A 133 -18.40 -6.34 10.06
CA GLU A 133 -18.69 -6.66 8.68
C GLU A 133 -18.04 -5.67 7.71
N ASN A 134 -17.49 -6.17 6.62
CA ASN A 134 -16.95 -5.35 5.55
C ASN A 134 -17.96 -5.24 4.39
N LYS A 135 -17.69 -4.31 3.48
CA LYS A 135 -18.58 -4.04 2.33
C LYS A 135 -18.72 -5.19 1.32
N PHE A 136 -18.01 -6.29 1.51
CA PHE A 136 -18.04 -7.47 0.64
C PHE A 136 -18.77 -8.66 1.29
N GLY A 137 -19.42 -8.46 2.45
CA GLY A 137 -20.14 -9.49 3.19
C GLY A 137 -19.30 -10.38 4.09
N GLY A 138 -17.98 -10.17 4.12
CA GLY A 138 -17.08 -10.82 5.08
C GLY A 138 -16.81 -9.95 6.32
N TYR A 139 -15.89 -10.37 7.18
CA TYR A 139 -15.54 -9.65 8.40
C TYR A 139 -14.10 -9.17 8.38
N ASP A 140 -13.87 -7.97 8.95
CA ASP A 140 -12.54 -7.41 9.18
C ASP A 140 -12.26 -7.35 10.69
N LEU A 141 -11.09 -7.85 11.11
CA LEU A 141 -10.51 -7.61 12.43
C LEU A 141 -9.39 -6.54 12.26
N ASN A 142 -9.68 -5.33 12.70
CA ASN A 142 -8.74 -4.20 12.71
C ASN A 142 -7.90 -4.27 13.99
N LEU A 143 -6.97 -5.23 14.05
CA LEU A 143 -6.32 -5.70 15.27
C LEU A 143 -5.67 -4.59 16.10
N ILE A 144 -5.01 -3.65 15.42
CA ILE A 144 -4.23 -2.56 16.03
C ILE A 144 -4.88 -1.18 15.83
N ILE A 145 -6.21 -1.14 15.68
CA ILE A 145 -6.95 0.11 15.35
C ILE A 145 -6.72 1.21 16.37
N ASP A 146 -6.59 0.88 17.64
CA ASP A 146 -6.38 1.76 18.79
C ASP A 146 -4.91 2.06 19.11
N TRP A 147 -3.97 1.55 18.28
CA TRP A 147 -2.54 1.78 18.47
C TRP A 147 -2.09 3.08 17.82
N THR A 148 -1.15 3.77 18.48
CA THR A 148 -0.46 4.93 17.92
C THR A 148 0.77 4.50 17.13
N GLU A 149 1.35 5.40 16.33
CA GLU A 149 2.62 5.15 15.66
C GLU A 149 3.76 4.89 16.66
N GLN A 150 3.72 5.57 17.82
CA GLN A 150 4.67 5.32 18.90
C GLN A 150 4.53 3.92 19.50
N ASP A 151 3.29 3.40 19.63
CA ASP A 151 3.06 2.02 20.08
C ASP A 151 3.66 1.01 19.09
N ILE A 152 3.54 1.26 17.79
CA ILE A 152 4.12 0.40 16.74
C ILE A 152 5.64 0.34 16.86
N TRP A 153 6.32 1.48 16.89
CA TRP A 153 7.78 1.50 17.02
C TRP A 153 8.26 0.96 18.37
N ARG A 154 7.55 1.27 19.46
CA ARG A 154 7.83 0.68 20.78
C ARG A 154 7.74 -0.84 20.76
N TYR A 155 6.75 -1.40 20.05
CA TYR A 155 6.60 -2.84 19.89
C TYR A 155 7.77 -3.44 19.11
N ILE A 156 8.10 -2.86 17.96
CA ILE A 156 9.19 -3.29 17.09
C ILE A 156 10.50 -3.38 17.88
N PHE A 157 10.87 -2.31 18.59
CA PHE A 157 12.11 -2.28 19.36
C PHE A 157 12.08 -3.18 20.62
N LYS A 158 10.93 -3.23 21.31
CA LYS A 158 10.80 -4.09 22.52
C LYS A 158 10.95 -5.57 22.20
N PHE A 159 10.44 -6.01 21.06
CA PHE A 159 10.41 -7.42 20.69
C PHE A 159 11.37 -7.81 19.58
N GLY A 160 12.18 -6.89 19.09
CA GLY A 160 13.15 -7.13 18.01
C GLY A 160 12.50 -7.54 16.69
N VAL A 161 11.28 -7.03 16.41
CA VAL A 161 10.56 -7.36 15.16
C VAL A 161 11.30 -6.77 13.97
N LYS A 162 11.56 -7.58 12.96
CA LYS A 162 12.20 -7.12 11.72
C LYS A 162 11.29 -6.18 10.95
N TYR A 163 11.86 -5.11 10.41
CA TYR A 163 11.18 -4.13 9.57
C TYR A 163 12.04 -3.74 8.37
N CYS A 164 11.41 -3.23 7.32
CA CYS A 164 12.10 -2.89 6.08
C CYS A 164 13.02 -1.66 6.27
N SER A 165 14.27 -1.74 5.78
CA SER A 165 15.32 -0.70 5.87
C SER A 165 14.91 0.65 5.30
N LEU A 166 13.97 0.68 4.39
CA LEU A 166 13.43 1.93 3.83
C LEU A 166 12.90 2.92 4.91
N TYR A 167 12.57 2.43 6.11
CA TYR A 167 12.23 3.32 7.24
C TYR A 167 13.45 4.05 7.79
N ASP A 168 14.62 3.41 7.79
CA ASP A 168 15.88 4.00 8.24
C ASP A 168 16.37 5.07 7.24
N GLU A 169 15.95 4.97 5.98
CA GLU A 169 16.17 5.95 4.91
C GLU A 169 15.21 7.16 5.00
N GLY A 170 14.42 7.26 6.07
CA GLY A 170 13.53 8.39 6.34
C GLY A 170 12.12 8.28 5.76
N ARG A 171 11.74 7.14 5.18
CA ARG A 171 10.37 6.92 4.72
C ARG A 171 9.43 6.75 5.90
N LYS A 172 8.42 7.60 6.00
CA LYS A 172 7.39 7.51 7.05
C LYS A 172 6.38 6.39 6.79
N ARG A 173 6.20 6.04 5.53
CA ARG A 173 5.26 5.03 5.05
C ARG A 173 5.86 4.29 3.86
N ILE A 174 5.70 2.97 3.84
CA ILE A 174 6.08 2.11 2.72
C ILE A 174 4.81 1.54 2.09
N GLY A 175 4.78 1.46 0.78
CA GLY A 175 3.67 0.93 -0.02
C GLY A 175 3.95 1.14 -1.50
N CYS A 176 2.90 1.13 -2.32
CA CYS A 176 3.04 1.37 -3.76
C CYS A 176 3.75 2.69 -4.04
N LEU A 177 4.76 2.67 -4.90
CA LEU A 177 5.42 3.87 -5.43
C LEU A 177 4.41 4.71 -6.23
N PHE A 178 4.61 6.01 -6.24
CA PHE A 178 3.77 6.97 -6.96
C PHE A 178 2.27 6.90 -6.61
N CYS A 179 1.94 6.37 -5.43
CA CYS A 179 0.55 6.25 -4.99
C CYS A 179 -0.05 7.66 -4.75
N PRO A 180 -1.23 7.99 -5.32
CA PRO A 180 -1.84 9.31 -5.14
C PRO A 180 -2.21 9.66 -3.68
N PHE A 181 -2.11 8.70 -2.77
CA PHE A 181 -2.22 8.91 -1.33
C PHE A 181 -0.89 9.25 -0.64
N GLY A 182 0.22 9.19 -1.35
CA GLY A 182 1.52 9.65 -0.88
C GLY A 182 1.59 11.17 -0.79
N SER A 183 2.56 11.68 -0.02
CA SER A 183 2.90 13.10 0.02
C SER A 183 3.78 13.49 -1.17
N LEU A 184 3.88 14.79 -1.46
CA LEU A 184 4.79 15.29 -2.49
C LEU A 184 6.24 14.89 -2.21
N ASN A 185 6.68 14.96 -0.96
CA ASN A 185 8.03 14.52 -0.58
C ASN A 185 8.23 13.02 -0.90
N GLN A 186 7.22 12.18 -0.68
CA GLN A 186 7.28 10.78 -1.06
C GLN A 186 7.45 10.62 -2.58
N MET A 187 6.72 11.40 -3.39
CA MET A 187 6.87 11.36 -4.86
C MET A 187 8.26 11.77 -5.32
N LYS A 188 8.87 12.78 -4.68
CA LYS A 188 10.24 13.21 -4.97
C LYS A 188 11.26 12.11 -4.62
N MET A 189 11.11 11.45 -3.48
CA MET A 189 11.93 10.30 -3.10
C MET A 189 11.76 9.15 -4.08
N ASP A 190 10.52 8.81 -4.43
CA ASP A 190 10.21 7.72 -5.36
C ASP A 190 10.83 7.95 -6.75
N LEU A 191 10.79 9.20 -7.28
CA LEU A 191 11.43 9.56 -8.56
C LEU A 191 12.94 9.42 -8.50
N LYS A 192 13.55 9.87 -7.40
CA LYS A 192 15.00 9.84 -7.22
C LYS A 192 15.54 8.42 -7.07
N GLU A 193 14.85 7.59 -6.30
CA GLU A 193 15.33 6.26 -5.92
C GLU A 193 14.89 5.17 -6.91
N PHE A 194 13.74 5.35 -7.58
CA PHE A 194 13.16 4.33 -8.46
C PHE A 194 12.76 4.88 -9.85
N PRO A 195 13.69 5.55 -10.58
CA PRO A 195 13.37 6.16 -11.88
C PRO A 195 12.93 5.14 -12.94
N ALA A 196 13.39 3.90 -12.85
CA ALA A 196 12.99 2.84 -13.77
C ALA A 196 11.48 2.50 -13.65
N ILE A 197 10.94 2.53 -12.42
CA ILE A 197 9.50 2.31 -12.21
C ILE A 197 8.69 3.54 -12.69
N ALA A 198 9.24 4.75 -12.56
CA ALA A 198 8.62 5.93 -13.16
C ALA A 198 8.54 5.81 -14.69
N THR A 199 9.65 5.41 -15.35
CA THR A 199 9.68 5.15 -16.79
C THR A 199 8.61 4.13 -17.19
N TYR A 200 8.56 2.98 -16.51
CA TYR A 200 7.57 1.94 -16.75
C TYR A 200 6.12 2.47 -16.68
N LEU A 201 5.82 3.35 -15.72
CA LEU A 201 4.49 3.95 -15.60
C LEU A 201 4.21 5.04 -16.62
N ILE A 202 5.24 5.79 -17.05
CA ILE A 202 5.14 6.76 -18.15
C ILE A 202 4.81 6.03 -19.45
N ASP A 203 5.50 4.93 -19.75
CA ASP A 203 5.24 4.11 -20.93
C ASP A 203 3.81 3.52 -20.91
N ALA A 204 3.33 3.11 -19.76
CA ALA A 204 1.95 2.64 -19.60
C ALA A 204 0.93 3.77 -19.84
N CYS A 205 1.24 5.00 -19.40
CA CYS A 205 0.42 6.18 -19.69
C CYS A 205 0.40 6.50 -21.19
N GLN A 206 1.56 6.41 -21.86
CA GLN A 206 1.65 6.62 -23.32
C GLN A 206 0.83 5.57 -24.07
N ALA A 207 1.00 4.29 -23.74
CA ALA A 207 0.24 3.21 -24.35
C ALA A 207 -1.29 3.34 -24.12
N ALA A 208 -1.71 3.92 -23.00
CA ALA A 208 -3.12 4.23 -22.75
C ALA A 208 -3.66 5.31 -23.70
N ILE A 209 -2.86 6.33 -24.00
CA ILE A 209 -3.18 7.38 -24.97
C ILE A 209 -3.26 6.78 -26.38
N ASP A 210 -2.24 6.02 -26.79
CA ASP A 210 -2.15 5.40 -28.11
C ASP A 210 -3.33 4.45 -28.37
N ARG A 211 -3.69 3.63 -27.37
CA ARG A 211 -4.87 2.76 -27.45
C ARG A 211 -6.17 3.54 -27.61
N ARG A 212 -6.28 4.72 -26.99
CA ARG A 212 -7.44 5.59 -27.15
C ARG A 212 -7.56 6.11 -28.59
N VAL A 213 -6.43 6.60 -29.14
CA VAL A 213 -6.35 7.10 -30.52
C VAL A 213 -6.63 5.98 -31.52
N ALA A 214 -6.03 4.81 -31.35
CA ALA A 214 -6.25 3.64 -32.21
C ALA A 214 -7.71 3.17 -32.27
N ARG A 215 -8.52 3.53 -31.26
CA ARG A 215 -9.98 3.28 -31.24
C ARG A 215 -10.80 4.40 -31.85
N GLY A 216 -10.19 5.34 -32.57
CA GLY A 216 -10.86 6.48 -33.20
C GLY A 216 -11.40 7.52 -32.20
N LYS A 217 -10.96 7.49 -30.93
CA LYS A 217 -11.35 8.49 -29.94
C LYS A 217 -10.37 9.67 -30.00
N PRO A 218 -10.86 10.90 -29.81
CA PRO A 218 -9.99 12.07 -29.80
C PRO A 218 -8.94 11.94 -28.68
N VAL A 219 -7.78 12.55 -28.89
CA VAL A 219 -6.77 12.72 -27.84
C VAL A 219 -7.45 13.34 -26.62
N GLY A 220 -7.22 12.73 -25.45
CA GLY A 220 -7.85 13.20 -24.22
C GLY A 220 -7.18 14.48 -23.70
N LYS A 221 -7.28 14.71 -22.40
CA LYS A 221 -6.69 15.86 -21.71
C LYS A 221 -5.15 15.91 -21.84
N TYR A 222 -4.50 14.74 -21.92
CA TYR A 222 -3.05 14.60 -21.99
C TYR A 222 -2.62 14.14 -23.36
N THR A 223 -1.54 14.72 -23.87
CA THR A 223 -0.99 14.43 -25.20
C THR A 223 0.18 13.45 -25.16
N THR A 224 0.87 13.38 -24.02
CA THR A 224 1.99 12.46 -23.79
C THR A 224 1.86 11.68 -22.49
N GLY A 225 2.52 10.53 -22.42
CA GLY A 225 2.59 9.70 -21.22
C GLY A 225 3.27 10.44 -20.06
N GLU A 226 4.31 11.22 -20.33
CA GLU A 226 4.98 12.04 -19.31
C GLU A 226 4.02 13.08 -18.72
N GLU A 227 3.31 13.83 -19.58
CA GLU A 227 2.31 14.81 -19.14
C GLU A 227 1.25 14.15 -18.24
N MET A 228 0.73 12.98 -18.62
CA MET A 228 -0.23 12.24 -17.84
C MET A 228 0.35 11.79 -16.49
N PHE A 229 1.54 11.23 -16.48
CA PHE A 229 2.22 10.73 -15.29
C PHE A 229 2.52 11.84 -14.29
N PHE A 230 3.19 12.93 -14.73
CA PHE A 230 3.54 14.03 -13.82
C PHE A 230 2.31 14.79 -13.31
N ASN A 231 1.27 14.91 -14.12
CA ASN A 231 -0.02 15.39 -13.62
C ASN A 231 -0.64 14.50 -12.56
N TRP A 232 -0.49 13.19 -12.68
CA TRP A 232 -1.00 12.21 -11.72
C TRP A 232 -0.28 12.32 -10.38
N ILE A 233 1.05 12.33 -10.35
CA ILE A 233 1.84 12.34 -9.12
C ILE A 233 1.98 13.72 -8.48
N SER A 234 1.71 14.82 -9.19
CA SER A 234 1.79 16.18 -8.65
C SER A 234 0.77 16.47 -7.56
N GLY A 235 -0.23 15.58 -7.37
CA GLY A 235 -1.25 15.74 -6.32
C GLY A 235 -2.29 16.82 -6.63
N GLY A 236 -2.96 17.27 -5.56
CA GLY A 236 -4.14 18.14 -5.68
C GLY A 236 -3.91 19.63 -5.49
N ASP A 237 -2.68 20.11 -5.36
CA ASP A 237 -2.42 21.55 -5.23
C ASP A 237 -2.67 22.25 -6.58
N LYS A 238 -3.84 22.87 -6.69
CA LYS A 238 -4.26 23.56 -7.91
C LYS A 238 -3.49 24.87 -8.18
N ASN A 239 -3.00 25.53 -7.12
CA ASN A 239 -2.42 26.85 -7.22
C ASN A 239 -0.96 26.83 -7.69
N ASN A 240 -0.20 25.79 -7.30
CA ASN A 240 1.22 25.65 -7.62
C ASN A 240 1.52 24.47 -8.54
N LYS A 241 0.51 23.88 -9.18
CA LYS A 241 0.62 22.62 -9.89
C LYS A 241 1.69 22.62 -11.00
N ALA A 242 1.80 23.68 -11.77
CA ALA A 242 2.79 23.79 -12.84
C ALA A 242 4.23 23.80 -12.30
N ILE A 243 4.46 24.52 -11.20
CA ILE A 243 5.77 24.57 -10.54
C ILE A 243 6.13 23.18 -9.98
N VAL A 244 5.18 22.52 -9.34
CA VAL A 244 5.37 21.16 -8.79
C VAL A 244 5.69 20.17 -9.90
N ILE A 245 4.99 20.22 -11.03
CA ILE A 245 5.26 19.35 -12.19
C ILE A 245 6.68 19.58 -12.71
N ALA A 246 7.07 20.83 -12.96
CA ALA A 246 8.40 21.17 -13.44
C ALA A 246 9.51 20.67 -12.50
N GLU A 247 9.31 20.78 -11.19
CA GLU A 247 10.24 20.27 -10.19
C GLU A 247 10.35 18.73 -10.24
N LEU A 248 9.23 18.02 -10.34
CA LEU A 248 9.20 16.56 -10.45
C LEU A 248 9.86 16.07 -11.74
N GLU A 249 9.60 16.73 -12.86
CA GLU A 249 10.25 16.44 -14.15
C GLU A 249 11.77 16.62 -14.08
N GLN A 250 12.23 17.69 -13.42
CA GLN A 250 13.65 17.94 -13.24
C GLN A 250 14.31 16.84 -12.40
N ILE A 251 13.71 16.46 -11.26
CA ILE A 251 14.19 15.35 -10.41
C ILE A 251 14.29 14.06 -11.23
N TYR A 252 13.28 13.75 -12.04
CA TYR A 252 13.28 12.55 -12.88
C TYR A 252 14.40 12.58 -13.93
N LYS A 253 14.60 13.71 -14.61
CA LYS A 253 15.69 13.88 -15.59
C LYS A 253 17.06 13.70 -14.93
N ASP A 254 17.25 14.23 -13.74
CA ASP A 254 18.53 14.14 -13.02
C ASP A 254 18.79 12.72 -12.47
N SER A 255 17.75 11.98 -12.12
CA SER A 255 17.87 10.59 -11.63
C SER A 255 18.20 9.58 -12.75
N LYS A 256 18.11 9.98 -14.02
CA LYS A 256 18.45 9.14 -15.20
C LYS A 256 19.89 9.33 -15.69
N LYS A 257 20.60 10.32 -15.14
CA LYS A 257 22.02 10.56 -15.45
C LYS A 257 22.92 9.65 -14.63
#